data_0189424b227760ce62fc02363101f226
#
_entry.id   0189424b227760ce62fc02363101f226
#
_cell.length_a   1.000
_cell.length_b   1.000
_cell.length_c   1.000
_cell.angle_alpha   90.00
_cell.angle_beta   90.00
_cell.angle_gamma   90.00
#
_symmetry.space_group_name_H-M   'P 1'
#
loop_
_entity.id
_entity.type
_entity.pdbx_description
1 polymer ?
#
loop_
_entity_poly.entity_id
_entity_poly.type
_entity_poly.pdbx_seq_one_letter_code
_entity_poly.pdbx_strand_id
1 'polypeptide(L)'
;SEPTQKGKVKILEELVNSYLLKDVLTLADVKGSKILTSILKLLAFQVGSQVSLNEVANSVNIDVKTVQRYLDLLEKAFVIVSLEGFSRNLRSEVTSKAKYYFLDNGIRNGIIQQFNKIDLRDDIGKLWENFLFIERLKYRTYKNIYSNRYFWRTYSQQEIDLVEDRDGKLQAFEYKWSEKRK
;
A
#
# COMPACT_ATOMS: atom_id res chain seq x y z
N SER A 1 -31.85 3.11 4.40
CA SER A 1 -31.61 3.63 3.04
C SER A 1 -30.13 3.55 2.74
N GLU A 2 -29.75 3.05 1.58
CA GLU A 2 -28.34 3.04 1.19
C GLU A 2 -27.80 4.48 1.15
N PRO A 3 -26.56 4.71 1.66
CA PRO A 3 -25.97 6.03 1.62
C PRO A 3 -25.76 6.49 0.18
N THR A 4 -26.14 7.71 -0.12
CA THR A 4 -25.86 8.34 -1.43
C THR A 4 -24.35 8.40 -1.69
N GLN A 5 -23.92 8.54 -2.96
CA GLN A 5 -22.51 8.71 -3.31
C GLN A 5 -21.85 9.82 -2.47
N LYS A 6 -22.53 10.96 -2.31
CA LYS A 6 -22.07 12.09 -1.48
C LYS A 6 -21.95 11.69 -0.01
N GLY A 7 -22.88 10.89 0.52
CA GLY A 7 -22.81 10.36 1.89
C GLY A 7 -21.63 9.41 2.10
N LYS A 8 -21.35 8.55 1.12
CA LYS A 8 -20.19 7.64 1.18
C LYS A 8 -18.86 8.42 1.21
N VAL A 9 -18.71 9.45 0.37
CA VAL A 9 -17.53 10.32 0.38
C VAL A 9 -17.35 10.98 1.74
N LYS A 10 -18.40 11.56 2.31
CA LYS A 10 -18.34 12.18 3.65
C LYS A 10 -17.87 11.21 4.73
N ILE A 11 -18.40 9.99 4.73
CA ILE A 11 -17.98 8.94 5.68
C ILE A 11 -16.48 8.63 5.52
N LEU A 12 -15.98 8.49 4.29
CA LEU A 12 -14.55 8.24 4.04
C LEU A 12 -13.67 9.40 4.50
N GLU A 13 -14.08 10.64 4.25
CA GLU A 13 -13.37 11.82 4.75
C GLU A 13 -13.34 11.88 6.28
N GLU A 14 -14.44 11.57 6.95
CA GLU A 14 -14.52 11.50 8.41
C GLU A 14 -13.62 10.37 8.95
N LEU A 15 -13.61 9.19 8.32
CA LEU A 15 -12.74 8.07 8.70
C LEU A 15 -11.25 8.46 8.57
N VAL A 16 -10.86 9.11 7.49
CA VAL A 16 -9.47 9.54 7.29
C VAL A 16 -9.07 10.61 8.29
N ASN A 17 -9.87 11.66 8.43
CA ASN A 17 -9.49 12.84 9.21
C ASN A 17 -9.68 12.67 10.72
N SER A 18 -10.77 12.03 11.15
CA SER A 18 -11.16 11.97 12.55
C SER A 18 -10.67 10.72 13.27
N TYR A 19 -10.58 9.58 12.57
CA TYR A 19 -10.17 8.32 13.16
C TYR A 19 -8.72 7.97 12.82
N LEU A 20 -8.45 7.76 11.53
CA LEU A 20 -7.15 7.26 11.09
C LEU A 20 -6.00 8.19 11.53
N LEU A 21 -6.08 9.47 11.21
CA LEU A 21 -5.02 10.42 11.57
C LEU A 21 -4.93 10.62 13.07
N LYS A 22 -6.06 10.73 13.78
CA LYS A 22 -6.09 10.93 15.22
C LYS A 22 -5.53 9.72 15.97
N ASP A 23 -5.96 8.52 15.63
CA ASP A 23 -5.55 7.31 16.32
C ASP A 23 -4.07 6.98 16.07
N VAL A 24 -3.61 7.11 14.82
CA VAL A 24 -2.20 6.94 14.48
C VAL A 24 -1.32 7.96 15.18
N LEU A 25 -1.74 9.21 15.26
CA LEU A 25 -0.98 10.27 15.96
C LEU A 25 -0.93 10.04 17.46
N THR A 26 -2.03 9.57 18.06
CA THR A 26 -2.10 9.27 19.50
C THR A 26 -1.18 8.11 19.86
N LEU A 27 -1.13 7.05 19.01
CA LEU A 27 -0.25 5.91 19.20
C LEU A 27 1.24 6.27 19.10
N ALA A 28 1.57 7.34 18.39
CA ALA A 28 2.95 7.69 18.05
C ALA A 28 3.59 8.73 18.95
N ASP A 29 2.82 9.39 19.83
CA ASP A 29 3.25 10.62 20.52
C ASP A 29 3.88 11.64 19.55
N VAL A 30 3.33 11.77 18.36
CA VAL A 30 3.92 12.50 17.24
C VAL A 30 3.32 13.90 17.13
N LYS A 31 4.16 14.90 17.31
CA LYS A 31 3.82 16.32 17.10
C LYS A 31 3.64 16.72 15.62
N GLY A 32 3.56 15.76 14.68
CA GLY A 32 3.65 16.03 13.23
C GLY A 32 2.50 15.50 12.38
N SER A 33 1.24 15.88 12.64
CA SER A 33 0.09 15.46 11.82
C SER A 33 0.26 15.76 10.32
N LYS A 34 0.86 16.89 9.98
CA LYS A 34 1.11 17.29 8.58
C LYS A 34 2.11 16.37 7.88
N ILE A 35 3.19 15.97 8.57
CA ILE A 35 4.20 15.08 8.02
C ILE A 35 3.60 13.71 7.73
N LEU A 36 2.87 13.12 8.68
CA LEU A 36 2.18 11.85 8.50
C LEU A 36 1.21 11.89 7.32
N THR A 37 0.40 12.96 7.23
CA THR A 37 -0.53 13.15 6.09
C THR A 37 0.21 13.25 4.76
N SER A 38 1.36 13.92 4.72
CA SER A 38 2.19 14.03 3.52
C SER A 38 2.77 12.68 3.11
N ILE A 39 3.28 11.90 4.07
CA ILE A 39 3.77 10.52 3.82
C ILE A 39 2.63 9.66 3.27
N LEU A 40 1.46 9.68 3.89
CA LEU A 40 0.28 8.93 3.43
C LEU A 40 -0.12 9.31 1.99
N LYS A 41 -0.10 10.60 1.65
CA LYS A 41 -0.38 11.06 0.28
C LYS A 41 0.66 10.55 -0.72
N LEU A 42 1.96 10.63 -0.38
CA LEU A 42 3.03 10.10 -1.24
C LEU A 42 2.85 8.60 -1.49
N LEU A 43 2.56 7.81 -0.45
CA LEU A 43 2.29 6.38 -0.59
C LEU A 43 1.02 6.12 -1.42
N ALA A 44 -0.05 6.91 -1.22
CA ALA A 44 -1.31 6.74 -1.96
C ALA A 44 -1.15 7.00 -3.47
N PHE A 45 -0.29 7.93 -3.86
CA PHE A 45 0.07 8.14 -5.28
C PHE A 45 0.98 7.05 -5.84
N GLN A 46 1.79 6.40 -4.98
CA GLN A 46 2.75 5.37 -5.36
C GLN A 46 2.26 3.94 -5.03
N VAL A 47 0.97 3.76 -4.75
CA VAL A 47 0.41 2.44 -4.40
C VAL A 47 0.80 1.38 -5.44
N GLY A 48 1.29 0.21 -4.97
CA GLY A 48 1.79 -0.86 -5.84
C GLY A 48 3.13 -0.56 -6.54
N SER A 49 3.73 0.61 -6.32
CA SER A 49 5.05 0.95 -6.86
C SER A 49 6.14 0.82 -5.79
N GLN A 50 7.38 0.61 -6.23
CA GLN A 50 8.53 0.61 -5.32
C GLN A 50 8.76 2.00 -4.72
N VAL A 51 8.82 2.09 -3.40
CA VAL A 51 9.01 3.33 -2.66
C VAL A 51 10.46 3.49 -2.22
N SER A 52 11.05 4.63 -2.51
CA SER A 52 12.35 5.03 -1.99
C SER A 52 12.18 5.81 -0.71
N LEU A 53 12.67 5.28 0.41
CA LEU A 53 12.59 5.96 1.71
C LEU A 53 13.37 7.28 1.70
N ASN A 54 14.48 7.36 0.96
CA ASN A 54 15.26 8.60 0.80
C ASN A 54 14.43 9.67 0.06
N GLU A 55 13.72 9.28 -0.99
CA GLU A 55 12.85 10.19 -1.75
C GLU A 55 11.70 10.72 -0.89
N VAL A 56 11.06 9.83 -0.13
CA VAL A 56 10.00 10.23 0.83
C VAL A 56 10.58 11.18 1.88
N ALA A 57 11.72 10.84 2.50
CA ALA A 57 12.37 11.66 3.53
C ALA A 57 12.68 13.07 3.02
N ASN A 58 13.27 13.17 1.82
CA ASN A 58 13.56 14.46 1.18
C ASN A 58 12.29 15.24 0.87
N SER A 59 11.21 14.59 0.39
CA SER A 59 9.96 15.24 0.03
C SER A 59 9.23 15.87 1.22
N VAL A 60 9.40 15.31 2.43
CA VAL A 60 8.76 15.82 3.66
C VAL A 60 9.75 16.46 4.64
N ASN A 61 11.01 16.60 4.23
CA ASN A 61 12.11 17.24 4.97
C ASN A 61 12.32 16.66 6.39
N ILE A 62 12.45 15.32 6.45
CA ILE A 62 12.81 14.57 7.66
C ILE A 62 13.86 13.52 7.35
N ASP A 63 14.43 12.89 8.37
CA ASP A 63 15.38 11.80 8.19
C ASP A 63 14.67 10.46 7.85
N VAL A 64 15.44 9.55 7.20
CA VAL A 64 14.94 8.24 6.74
C VAL A 64 14.47 7.35 7.90
N LYS A 65 15.13 7.41 9.07
CA LYS A 65 14.74 6.62 10.24
C LYS A 65 13.36 7.06 10.76
N THR A 66 13.09 8.36 10.69
CA THR A 66 11.79 8.91 11.06
C THR A 66 10.71 8.46 10.06
N VAL A 67 10.99 8.45 8.74
CA VAL A 67 10.07 7.86 7.73
C VAL A 67 9.77 6.42 8.07
N GLN A 68 10.79 5.61 8.32
CA GLN A 68 10.64 4.19 8.64
C GLN A 68 9.76 3.99 9.88
N ARG A 69 9.97 4.78 10.94
CA ARG A 69 9.12 4.75 12.14
C ARG A 69 7.65 5.07 11.83
N TYR A 70 7.38 6.01 10.91
CA TYR A 70 6.01 6.30 10.49
C TYR A 70 5.39 5.16 9.69
N LEU A 71 6.16 4.52 8.80
CA LEU A 71 5.69 3.37 8.04
C LEU A 71 5.35 2.19 8.95
N ASP A 72 6.25 1.85 9.89
CA ASP A 72 6.01 0.80 10.90
C ASP A 72 4.75 1.07 11.72
N LEU A 73 4.49 2.33 12.05
CA LEU A 73 3.29 2.74 12.76
C LEU A 73 2.03 2.55 11.93
N LEU A 74 2.06 2.95 10.66
CA LEU A 74 0.95 2.79 9.72
C LEU A 74 0.64 1.30 9.45
N GLU A 75 1.65 0.44 9.42
CA GLU A 75 1.47 -1.00 9.33
C GLU A 75 0.83 -1.58 10.60
N LYS A 76 1.31 -1.20 11.78
CA LYS A 76 0.74 -1.61 13.07
C LYS A 76 -0.69 -1.11 13.27
N ALA A 77 -1.03 0.02 12.70
CA ALA A 77 -2.38 0.58 12.68
C ALA A 77 -3.28 -0.02 11.58
N PHE A 78 -2.80 -1.01 10.84
CA PHE A 78 -3.52 -1.65 9.74
C PHE A 78 -4.01 -0.68 8.64
N VAL A 79 -3.25 0.36 8.39
CA VAL A 79 -3.53 1.31 7.28
C VAL A 79 -2.91 0.84 5.98
N ILE A 80 -1.66 0.40 6.07
CA ILE A 80 -0.87 -0.11 4.95
C ILE A 80 -0.28 -1.48 5.27
N VAL A 81 0.23 -2.13 4.25
CA VAL A 81 1.06 -3.33 4.35
C VAL A 81 2.19 -3.21 3.33
N SER A 82 3.40 -3.58 3.75
CA SER A 82 4.56 -3.65 2.86
C SER A 82 4.65 -5.00 2.14
N LEU A 83 5.28 -4.98 0.98
CA LEU A 83 5.69 -6.15 0.22
C LEU A 83 7.12 -5.93 -0.25
N GLU A 84 8.01 -6.80 0.19
CA GLU A 84 9.44 -6.71 -0.12
C GLU A 84 9.77 -7.37 -1.46
N GLY A 85 10.93 -7.00 -2.03
CA GLY A 85 11.42 -7.61 -3.26
C GLY A 85 11.99 -9.00 -3.01
N PHE A 86 11.66 -9.97 -3.86
CA PHE A 86 12.24 -11.30 -3.81
C PHE A 86 13.74 -11.27 -4.15
N SER A 87 14.54 -11.82 -3.27
CA SER A 87 15.98 -12.01 -3.49
C SER A 87 16.40 -13.37 -2.92
N ARG A 88 17.25 -14.09 -3.65
CA ARG A 88 17.90 -15.30 -3.10
C ARG A 88 18.94 -14.97 -2.03
N ASN A 89 19.37 -13.72 -1.96
CA ASN A 89 20.28 -13.23 -0.95
C ASN A 89 19.48 -12.46 0.11
N LEU A 90 19.30 -13.08 1.29
CA LEU A 90 18.57 -12.51 2.43
C LEU A 90 19.01 -11.08 2.78
N ARG A 91 20.31 -10.78 2.65
CA ARG A 91 20.84 -9.45 2.92
C ARG A 91 20.36 -8.40 1.92
N SER A 92 20.25 -8.77 0.64
CA SER A 92 19.70 -7.90 -0.42
C SER A 92 18.19 -7.73 -0.31
N GLU A 93 17.49 -8.75 0.19
CA GLU A 93 16.06 -8.73 0.45
C GLU A 93 15.68 -7.66 1.48
N VAL A 94 16.39 -7.63 2.61
CA VAL A 94 16.17 -6.64 3.69
C VAL A 94 16.50 -5.20 3.27
N THR A 95 17.37 -5.02 2.27
CA THR A 95 17.79 -3.69 1.80
C THR A 95 17.07 -3.23 0.54
N SER A 96 16.22 -4.06 -0.04
CA SER A 96 15.48 -3.73 -1.26
C SER A 96 14.37 -2.70 -0.99
N LYS A 97 14.01 -1.92 -2.02
CA LYS A 97 12.86 -1.03 -1.94
C LYS A 97 11.60 -1.87 -1.80
N ALA A 98 10.72 -1.53 -0.87
CA ALA A 98 9.43 -2.18 -0.70
C ALA A 98 8.34 -1.51 -1.55
N LYS A 99 7.28 -2.25 -1.88
CA LYS A 99 5.99 -1.73 -2.32
C LYS A 99 5.09 -1.58 -1.11
N TYR A 100 4.19 -0.60 -1.15
CA TYR A 100 3.19 -0.39 -0.10
C TYR A 100 1.79 -0.43 -0.68
N TYR A 101 0.91 -1.15 0.00
CA TYR A 101 -0.50 -1.31 -0.35
C TYR A 101 -1.38 -0.81 0.79
N PHE A 102 -2.51 -0.21 0.47
CA PHE A 102 -3.51 0.18 1.46
C PHE A 102 -4.47 -0.97 1.73
N LEU A 103 -4.78 -1.23 3.00
CA LEU A 103 -5.72 -2.29 3.36
C LEU A 103 -7.14 -2.02 2.85
N ASP A 104 -7.44 -0.78 2.53
CA ASP A 104 -8.71 -0.37 1.94
C ASP A 104 -8.52 0.71 0.86
N ASN A 105 -9.06 0.47 -0.34
CA ASN A 105 -9.01 1.44 -1.44
C ASN A 105 -9.81 2.71 -1.17
N GLY A 106 -10.87 2.64 -0.36
CA GLY A 106 -11.66 3.80 0.04
C GLY A 106 -10.84 4.75 0.92
N ILE A 107 -10.10 4.20 1.88
CA ILE A 107 -9.17 4.97 2.72
C ILE A 107 -8.09 5.63 1.86
N ARG A 108 -7.46 4.88 0.94
CA ARG A 108 -6.49 5.43 -0.01
C ARG A 108 -7.08 6.58 -0.82
N ASN A 109 -8.28 6.40 -1.36
CA ASN A 109 -8.96 7.43 -2.14
C ASN A 109 -9.35 8.65 -1.28
N GLY A 110 -9.77 8.44 -0.02
CA GLY A 110 -10.05 9.50 0.93
C GLY A 110 -8.82 10.36 1.25
N ILE A 111 -7.64 9.75 1.37
CA ILE A 111 -6.38 10.46 1.64
C ILE A 111 -6.02 11.42 0.51
N ILE A 112 -6.21 11.02 -0.76
CA ILE A 112 -5.90 11.86 -1.93
C ILE A 112 -7.13 12.55 -2.53
N GLN A 113 -8.31 12.40 -1.90
CA GLN A 113 -9.58 12.96 -2.34
C GLN A 113 -9.96 12.60 -3.78
N GLN A 114 -9.66 11.37 -4.19
CA GLN A 114 -9.91 10.88 -5.55
C GLN A 114 -11.16 10.00 -5.58
N PHE A 115 -12.33 10.61 -5.79
CA PHE A 115 -13.64 9.95 -5.80
C PHE A 115 -14.29 9.89 -7.18
N ASN A 116 -13.55 10.16 -8.24
CA ASN A 116 -14.03 10.09 -9.60
C ASN A 116 -14.53 8.68 -9.95
N LYS A 117 -15.48 8.59 -10.89
CA LYS A 117 -15.93 7.32 -11.43
C LYS A 117 -14.78 6.57 -12.09
N ILE A 118 -14.88 5.24 -12.13
CA ILE A 118 -13.81 4.36 -12.63
C ILE A 118 -13.38 4.72 -14.06
N ASP A 119 -14.33 5.02 -14.94
CA ASP A 119 -14.10 5.41 -16.34
C ASP A 119 -13.35 6.74 -16.53
N LEU A 120 -13.30 7.57 -15.48
CA LEU A 120 -12.60 8.86 -15.47
C LEU A 120 -11.26 8.83 -14.70
N ARG A 121 -10.74 7.62 -14.39
CA ARG A 121 -9.52 7.45 -13.59
C ARG A 121 -8.39 6.87 -14.42
N ASP A 122 -7.21 7.38 -14.19
CA ASP A 122 -5.94 6.92 -14.78
C ASP A 122 -5.20 5.89 -13.92
N ASP A 123 -5.62 5.72 -12.65
CA ASP A 123 -4.97 4.85 -11.66
C ASP A 123 -5.71 3.51 -11.44
N ILE A 124 -6.65 3.13 -12.30
CA ILE A 124 -7.48 1.91 -12.14
C ILE A 124 -6.63 0.65 -11.99
N GLY A 125 -5.57 0.51 -12.80
CA GLY A 125 -4.67 -0.64 -12.74
C GLY A 125 -4.05 -0.80 -11.35
N LYS A 126 -3.58 0.30 -10.75
CA LYS A 126 -3.01 0.32 -9.40
C LYS A 126 -4.04 0.01 -8.32
N LEU A 127 -5.26 0.53 -8.45
CA LEU A 127 -6.36 0.21 -7.52
C LEU A 127 -6.76 -1.26 -7.60
N TRP A 128 -6.76 -1.82 -8.80
CA TRP A 128 -7.06 -3.22 -9.03
C TRP A 128 -5.99 -4.13 -8.43
N GLU A 129 -4.72 -3.82 -8.67
CA GLU A 129 -3.58 -4.50 -8.05
C GLU A 129 -3.69 -4.46 -6.52
N ASN A 130 -3.92 -3.27 -5.95
CA ASN A 130 -4.08 -3.11 -4.50
C ASN A 130 -5.25 -3.96 -3.97
N PHE A 131 -6.40 -3.91 -4.64
CA PHE A 131 -7.57 -4.70 -4.25
C PHE A 131 -7.27 -6.19 -4.26
N LEU A 132 -6.74 -6.73 -5.36
CA LEU A 132 -6.47 -8.16 -5.49
C LEU A 132 -5.38 -8.64 -4.54
N PHE A 133 -4.35 -7.83 -4.31
CA PHE A 133 -3.32 -8.13 -3.32
C PHE A 133 -3.92 -8.25 -1.91
N ILE A 134 -4.74 -7.31 -1.48
CA ILE A 134 -5.40 -7.35 -0.17
C ILE A 134 -6.39 -8.50 -0.07
N GLU A 135 -7.20 -8.77 -1.10
CA GLU A 135 -8.10 -9.93 -1.10
C GLU A 135 -7.32 -11.25 -1.04
N ARG A 136 -6.15 -11.34 -1.69
CA ARG A 136 -5.26 -12.49 -1.56
C ARG A 136 -4.74 -12.65 -0.13
N LEU A 137 -4.37 -11.57 0.55
CA LEU A 137 -3.96 -11.62 1.97
C LEU A 137 -5.09 -12.13 2.86
N LYS A 138 -6.30 -11.61 2.71
CA LYS A 138 -7.49 -12.07 3.45
C LYS A 138 -7.75 -13.56 3.19
N TYR A 139 -7.75 -13.97 1.92
CA TYR A 139 -7.94 -15.38 1.55
C TYR A 139 -6.93 -16.30 2.23
N ARG A 140 -5.63 -15.90 2.24
CA ARG A 140 -4.59 -16.68 2.91
C ARG A 140 -4.84 -16.81 4.41
N THR A 141 -5.23 -15.73 5.06
CA THR A 141 -5.57 -15.72 6.49
C THR A 141 -6.74 -16.66 6.79
N TYR A 142 -7.83 -16.57 6.02
CA TYR A 142 -9.00 -17.43 6.20
C TYR A 142 -8.72 -18.90 5.91
N LYS A 143 -7.82 -19.20 5.01
CA LYS A 143 -7.44 -20.58 4.65
C LYS A 143 -6.23 -21.10 5.41
N ASN A 144 -5.69 -20.33 6.36
CA ASN A 144 -4.49 -20.66 7.12
C ASN A 144 -3.30 -21.04 6.21
N ILE A 145 -3.12 -20.28 5.12
CA ILE A 145 -2.01 -20.48 4.18
C ILE A 145 -0.81 -19.70 4.67
N TYR A 146 0.22 -20.41 5.11
CA TYR A 146 1.49 -19.82 5.54
C TYR A 146 2.47 -19.86 4.37
N SER A 147 2.94 -18.69 3.93
CA SER A 147 4.00 -18.55 2.92
C SER A 147 4.67 -17.19 3.07
N ASN A 148 5.94 -17.10 2.68
CA ASN A 148 6.59 -15.82 2.51
C ASN A 148 6.03 -15.14 1.26
N ARG A 149 6.11 -13.81 1.20
CA ARG A 149 5.48 -12.98 0.17
C ARG A 149 6.47 -11.95 -0.31
N TYR A 150 6.57 -11.82 -1.62
CA TYR A 150 7.50 -10.91 -2.26
C TYR A 150 6.88 -10.39 -3.56
N PHE A 151 7.37 -9.26 -4.08
CA PHE A 151 7.29 -8.98 -5.51
C PHE A 151 8.62 -9.35 -6.17
N TRP A 152 8.61 -9.53 -7.47
CA TRP A 152 9.85 -9.77 -8.20
C TRP A 152 9.98 -8.79 -9.35
N ARG A 153 11.18 -8.23 -9.53
CA ARG A 153 11.47 -7.30 -10.61
C ARG A 153 12.90 -7.44 -11.10
N THR A 154 13.07 -7.40 -12.43
CA THR A 154 14.39 -7.38 -13.07
C THR A 154 14.88 -5.96 -13.34
N TYR A 155 16.17 -5.84 -13.63
CA TYR A 155 16.74 -4.60 -14.14
C TYR A 155 16.11 -4.17 -15.49
N SER A 156 15.65 -5.12 -16.32
CA SER A 156 14.94 -4.88 -17.59
C SER A 156 13.46 -4.51 -17.40
N GLN A 157 13.02 -4.21 -16.19
CA GLN A 157 11.66 -3.77 -15.84
C GLN A 157 10.56 -4.84 -16.00
N GLN A 158 10.94 -6.12 -16.12
CA GLN A 158 9.97 -7.20 -16.00
C GLN A 158 9.57 -7.33 -14.52
N GLU A 159 8.30 -7.51 -14.25
CA GLU A 159 7.77 -7.52 -12.90
C GLU A 159 6.73 -8.62 -12.71
N ILE A 160 6.71 -9.21 -11.51
CA ILE A 160 5.64 -10.07 -11.00
C ILE A 160 5.11 -9.40 -9.75
N ASP A 161 3.81 -9.14 -9.70
CA ASP A 161 3.17 -8.35 -8.65
C ASP A 161 3.23 -9.05 -7.28
N LEU A 162 3.04 -10.37 -7.25
CA LEU A 162 3.14 -11.17 -6.03
C LEU A 162 3.79 -12.52 -6.33
N VAL A 163 4.80 -12.87 -5.54
CA VAL A 163 5.41 -14.19 -5.46
C VAL A 163 5.16 -14.74 -4.06
N GLU A 164 4.55 -15.90 -3.96
CA GLU A 164 4.41 -16.64 -2.70
C GLU A 164 5.38 -17.80 -2.69
N ASP A 165 6.25 -17.85 -1.66
CA ASP A 165 7.15 -18.97 -1.40
C ASP A 165 6.56 -19.84 -0.29
N ARG A 166 6.20 -21.07 -0.68
CA ARG A 166 5.59 -22.03 0.24
C ARG A 166 6.16 -23.42 -0.03
N ASP A 167 6.67 -24.06 1.00
CA ASP A 167 7.19 -25.44 0.96
C ASP A 167 8.22 -25.64 -0.18
N GLY A 168 9.06 -24.65 -0.42
CA GLY A 168 10.07 -24.63 -1.49
C GLY A 168 9.49 -24.46 -2.90
N LYS A 169 8.21 -24.11 -3.03
CA LYS A 169 7.52 -23.85 -4.31
C LYS A 169 7.16 -22.37 -4.41
N LEU A 170 7.50 -21.78 -5.54
CA LEU A 170 7.13 -20.42 -5.87
C LEU A 170 5.83 -20.40 -6.68
N GLN A 171 4.87 -19.60 -6.24
CA GLN A 171 3.64 -19.29 -6.97
C GLN A 171 3.66 -17.81 -7.34
N ALA A 172 3.46 -17.50 -8.61
CA ALA A 172 3.50 -16.15 -9.14
C ALA A 172 2.10 -15.68 -9.54
N PHE A 173 1.78 -14.43 -9.20
CA PHE A 173 0.50 -13.79 -9.50
C PHE A 173 0.76 -12.45 -10.17
N GLU A 174 0.03 -12.19 -11.24
CA GLU A 174 0.04 -10.93 -11.97
C GLU A 174 -1.39 -10.38 -12.03
N TYR A 175 -1.56 -9.11 -11.66
CA TYR A 175 -2.85 -8.47 -11.49
C TYR A 175 -3.11 -7.48 -12.62
N LYS A 176 -3.95 -7.86 -13.58
CA LYS A 176 -4.27 -7.00 -14.74
C LYS A 176 -5.74 -6.59 -14.74
N TRP A 177 -5.97 -5.30 -14.94
CA TRP A 177 -7.32 -4.76 -15.09
C TRP A 177 -7.96 -5.09 -16.44
N SER A 178 -7.19 -5.28 -17.50
CA SER A 178 -7.68 -5.48 -18.87
C SER A 178 -7.38 -6.89 -19.38
N GLU A 179 -8.36 -7.51 -20.04
CA GLU A 179 -8.21 -8.79 -20.73
C GLU A 179 -7.37 -8.70 -22.02
N LYS A 180 -7.19 -7.50 -22.56
CA LYS A 180 -6.37 -7.32 -23.77
C LYS A 180 -4.89 -7.50 -23.41
N ARG A 181 -4.40 -8.72 -23.61
CA ARG A 181 -2.97 -8.98 -23.69
C ARG A 181 -2.42 -8.21 -24.88
N LYS A 182 -1.50 -7.30 -24.65
CA LYS A 182 -0.64 -6.77 -25.71
C LYS A 182 0.43 -7.79 -26.05
#